data_1dbc2cba79107aa1275e2dc83d077584
#
_entry.id   1dbc2cba79107aa1275e2dc83d077584
#
_cell.length_a   1.000
_cell.length_b   1.000
_cell.length_c   1.000
_cell.angle_alpha   90.00
_cell.angle_beta   90.00
_cell.angle_gamma   90.00
#
_symmetry.space_group_name_H-M   'P 1'
#
loop_
_entity.id
_entity.type
_entity.pdbx_description
1 polymer ?
#
loop_
_entity_poly.entity_id
_entity_poly.type
_entity_poly.pdbx_seq_one_letter_code
_entity_poly.pdbx_strand_id
1 'polypeptide(L)'
;MDALSALQITIGIFTQLIPVWVAMGIILSLSLYYRQHLGLYGHLFDSRVGTMGLVLVLFWVLTAIFADLIITHDPLGQISGMKNKGVGFPVRGEEGAYYLLGGDNLARDIFSRVVMGSRSVLTIAPAATVFAFMVGITLGLPAGYRSGTLDTVLSFLSNLVLAFPVILLFFLLVTPEIRSTGVPIYLAAVLFLFPIILFVVLFQSRFYTQPVKRNIYVAITLVL
;
A
#
# COMPACT_ATOMS: atom_id res chain seq x y z
N MET A 1 17.44 5.28 34.72
CA MET A 1 17.01 4.01 34.08
C MET A 1 17.94 3.77 32.92
N ASP A 2 18.51 2.59 32.86
CA ASP A 2 19.42 2.21 31.78
C ASP A 2 18.62 1.78 30.54
N ALA A 3 19.23 1.86 29.35
CA ALA A 3 18.62 1.38 28.13
C ALA A 3 18.44 -0.15 28.19
N LEU A 4 17.39 -0.66 27.53
CA LEU A 4 17.12 -2.10 27.47
C LEU A 4 18.28 -2.85 26.78
N SER A 5 18.56 -4.06 27.22
CA SER A 5 19.47 -4.97 26.53
C SER A 5 18.86 -5.42 25.17
N ALA A 6 19.71 -5.85 24.24
CA ALA A 6 19.25 -6.33 22.92
C ALA A 6 18.22 -7.48 23.05
N LEU A 7 18.39 -8.35 24.04
CA LEU A 7 17.45 -9.45 24.30
C LEU A 7 16.09 -8.93 24.79
N GLN A 8 16.07 -7.95 25.69
CA GLN A 8 14.83 -7.33 26.16
C GLN A 8 14.09 -6.58 25.06
N ILE A 9 14.81 -5.87 24.17
CA ILE A 9 14.24 -5.22 22.99
C ILE A 9 13.58 -6.24 22.07
N THR A 10 14.28 -7.34 21.77
CA THR A 10 13.76 -8.40 20.89
C THR A 10 12.50 -9.02 21.50
N ILE A 11 12.53 -9.37 22.79
CA ILE A 11 11.34 -9.91 23.50
C ILE A 11 10.22 -8.87 23.47
N GLY A 12 10.50 -7.59 23.72
CA GLY A 12 9.51 -6.52 23.67
C GLY A 12 8.83 -6.40 22.30
N ILE A 13 9.57 -6.45 21.20
CA ILE A 13 9.02 -6.44 19.85
C ILE A 13 8.15 -7.68 19.60
N PHE A 14 8.64 -8.88 19.97
CA PHE A 14 7.88 -10.12 19.80
C PHE A 14 6.58 -10.14 20.61
N THR A 15 6.60 -9.64 21.84
CA THR A 15 5.40 -9.53 22.68
C THR A 15 4.38 -8.54 22.15
N GLN A 16 4.82 -7.40 21.63
CA GLN A 16 3.90 -6.45 20.98
C GLN A 16 3.24 -7.02 19.72
N LEU A 17 3.94 -7.89 19.00
CA LEU A 17 3.44 -8.54 17.79
C LEU A 17 2.64 -9.83 18.06
N ILE A 18 2.34 -10.19 19.31
CA ILE A 18 1.56 -11.41 19.65
C ILE A 18 0.24 -11.49 18.86
N PRO A 19 -0.58 -10.43 18.71
CA PRO A 19 -1.81 -10.51 17.93
C PRO A 19 -1.57 -10.95 16.48
N VAL A 20 -0.46 -10.49 15.88
CA VAL A 20 -0.05 -10.86 14.52
C VAL A 20 0.35 -12.33 14.45
N TRP A 21 1.20 -12.79 15.38
CA TRP A 21 1.67 -14.18 15.40
C TRP A 21 0.52 -15.18 15.59
N VAL A 22 -0.40 -14.88 16.50
CA VAL A 22 -1.56 -15.73 16.76
C VAL A 22 -2.48 -15.78 15.54
N ALA A 23 -2.86 -14.62 14.98
CA ALA A 23 -3.72 -14.57 13.81
C ALA A 23 -3.07 -15.25 12.58
N MET A 24 -1.77 -15.02 12.38
CA MET A 24 -1.01 -15.64 11.29
C MET A 24 -0.95 -17.17 11.47
N GLY A 25 -0.70 -17.66 12.68
CA GLY A 25 -0.71 -19.10 13.00
C GLY A 25 -2.05 -19.75 12.70
N ILE A 26 -3.16 -19.10 13.09
CA ILE A 26 -4.52 -19.58 12.81
C ILE A 26 -4.78 -19.61 11.28
N ILE A 27 -4.50 -18.51 10.58
CA ILE A 27 -4.75 -18.41 9.14
C ILE A 27 -3.92 -19.42 8.35
N LEU A 28 -2.63 -19.56 8.68
CA LEU A 28 -1.78 -20.54 7.99
C LEU A 28 -2.19 -21.97 8.29
N SER A 29 -2.56 -22.29 9.54
CA SER A 29 -3.05 -23.63 9.91
C SER A 29 -4.34 -23.98 9.16
N LEU A 30 -5.31 -23.07 9.12
CA LEU A 30 -6.53 -23.24 8.35
C LEU A 30 -6.27 -23.36 6.85
N SER A 31 -5.36 -22.54 6.32
CA SER A 31 -4.98 -22.57 4.90
C SER A 31 -4.33 -23.89 4.51
N LEU A 32 -3.49 -24.45 5.37
CA LEU A 32 -2.88 -25.76 5.17
C LEU A 32 -3.91 -26.89 5.26
N TYR A 33 -4.85 -26.80 6.22
CA TYR A 33 -5.90 -27.80 6.38
C TYR A 33 -6.85 -27.85 5.16
N TYR A 34 -7.28 -26.68 4.66
CA TYR A 34 -8.17 -26.57 3.51
C TYR A 34 -7.45 -26.43 2.16
N ARG A 35 -6.15 -26.67 2.10
CA ARG A 35 -5.30 -26.45 0.93
C ARG A 35 -5.86 -27.00 -0.37
N GLN A 36 -6.42 -28.21 -0.33
CA GLN A 36 -6.98 -28.89 -1.53
C GLN A 36 -8.25 -28.21 -2.06
N HIS A 37 -8.96 -27.46 -1.25
CA HIS A 37 -10.21 -26.77 -1.61
C HIS A 37 -9.98 -25.32 -2.03
N LEU A 38 -8.79 -24.76 -1.79
CA LEU A 38 -8.48 -23.34 -2.02
C LEU A 38 -7.97 -23.02 -3.44
N GLY A 39 -8.03 -23.97 -4.38
CA GLY A 39 -7.65 -23.75 -5.77
C GLY A 39 -6.26 -23.13 -5.94
N LEU A 40 -6.16 -22.02 -6.68
CA LEU A 40 -4.89 -21.33 -6.95
C LEU A 40 -4.15 -20.88 -5.67
N TYR A 41 -4.88 -20.50 -4.63
CA TYR A 41 -4.25 -20.14 -3.35
C TYR A 41 -3.55 -21.34 -2.70
N GLY A 42 -4.11 -22.54 -2.81
CA GLY A 42 -3.52 -23.78 -2.32
C GLY A 42 -2.17 -24.11 -2.96
N HIS A 43 -1.99 -23.75 -4.24
CA HIS A 43 -0.72 -23.96 -4.96
C HIS A 43 0.44 -23.08 -4.46
N LEU A 44 0.17 -22.00 -3.71
CA LEU A 44 1.24 -21.22 -3.08
C LEU A 44 2.07 -22.04 -2.10
N PHE A 45 1.45 -23.05 -1.46
CA PHE A 45 2.13 -23.94 -0.52
C PHE A 45 2.96 -25.04 -1.20
N ASP A 46 2.87 -25.20 -2.52
CA ASP A 46 3.70 -26.15 -3.30
C ASP A 46 5.10 -25.62 -3.53
N SER A 47 5.29 -24.29 -3.45
CA SER A 47 6.56 -23.60 -3.64
C SER A 47 7.04 -22.97 -2.33
N ARG A 48 8.31 -23.19 -1.98
CA ARG A 48 8.94 -22.53 -0.83
C ARG A 48 8.90 -21.00 -0.97
N VAL A 49 9.13 -20.49 -2.18
CA VAL A 49 9.09 -19.06 -2.47
C VAL A 49 7.67 -18.52 -2.32
N GLY A 50 6.66 -19.25 -2.82
CA GLY A 50 5.25 -18.90 -2.67
C GLY A 50 4.82 -18.81 -1.20
N THR A 51 5.21 -19.81 -0.40
CA THR A 51 4.92 -19.83 1.04
C THR A 51 5.61 -18.69 1.77
N MET A 52 6.90 -18.42 1.49
CA MET A 52 7.62 -17.30 2.11
C MET A 52 6.98 -15.95 1.74
N GLY A 53 6.62 -15.76 0.46
CA GLY A 53 5.92 -14.56 0.00
C GLY A 53 4.58 -14.37 0.69
N LEU A 54 3.79 -15.46 0.82
CA LEU A 54 2.51 -15.42 1.52
C LEU A 54 2.68 -15.03 3.00
N VAL A 55 3.62 -15.64 3.70
CA VAL A 55 3.91 -15.32 5.12
C VAL A 55 4.29 -13.85 5.27
N LEU A 56 5.15 -13.33 4.40
CA LEU A 56 5.60 -11.94 4.45
C LEU A 56 4.45 -10.95 4.18
N VAL A 57 3.63 -11.22 3.17
CA VAL A 57 2.45 -10.38 2.87
C VAL A 57 1.45 -10.45 4.02
N LEU A 58 1.15 -11.65 4.52
CA LEU A 58 0.22 -11.86 5.62
C LEU A 58 0.69 -11.15 6.90
N PHE A 59 1.99 -11.22 7.22
CA PHE A 59 2.58 -10.51 8.35
C PHE A 59 2.29 -9.00 8.29
N TRP A 60 2.55 -8.35 7.15
CA TRP A 60 2.32 -6.91 7.02
C TRP A 60 0.84 -6.55 6.98
N VAL A 61 -0.01 -7.39 6.36
CA VAL A 61 -1.47 -7.19 6.36
C VAL A 61 -2.02 -7.26 7.79
N LEU A 62 -1.63 -8.26 8.55
CA LEU A 62 -2.05 -8.41 9.95
C LEU A 62 -1.49 -7.30 10.83
N THR A 63 -0.25 -6.88 10.61
CA THR A 63 0.34 -5.73 11.32
C THR A 63 -0.48 -4.45 11.07
N ALA A 64 -0.93 -4.21 9.84
CA ALA A 64 -1.78 -3.06 9.55
C ALA A 64 -3.17 -3.16 10.18
N ILE A 65 -3.76 -4.35 10.22
CA ILE A 65 -5.07 -4.59 10.84
C ILE A 65 -4.99 -4.37 12.36
N PHE A 66 -3.99 -4.94 13.01
CA PHE A 66 -3.80 -4.86 14.45
C PHE A 66 -2.94 -3.68 14.90
N ALA A 67 -2.66 -2.71 14.02
CA ALA A 67 -1.74 -1.60 14.31
C ALA A 67 -2.05 -0.90 15.64
N ASP A 68 -3.32 -0.57 15.90
CA ASP A 68 -3.73 0.12 17.12
C ASP A 68 -3.51 -0.71 18.41
N LEU A 69 -3.42 -2.05 18.30
CA LEU A 69 -3.12 -2.95 19.43
C LEU A 69 -1.62 -3.15 19.64
N ILE A 70 -0.81 -2.87 18.62
CA ILE A 70 0.63 -3.14 18.60
C ILE A 70 1.43 -1.91 19.01
N ILE A 71 0.98 -0.71 18.61
CA ILE A 71 1.70 0.53 18.91
C ILE A 71 1.87 0.72 20.42
N THR A 72 3.06 1.17 20.81
CA THR A 72 3.41 1.44 22.22
C THR A 72 3.17 2.88 22.60
N HIS A 73 3.28 3.80 21.63
CA HIS A 73 3.10 5.24 21.82
C HIS A 73 2.36 5.84 20.62
N ASP A 74 1.87 7.06 20.76
CA ASP A 74 1.30 7.81 19.63
C ASP A 74 2.38 7.99 18.53
N PRO A 75 2.14 7.50 17.30
CA PRO A 75 3.10 7.58 16.19
C PRO A 75 3.48 9.01 15.80
N LEU A 76 2.63 9.98 16.10
CA LEU A 76 2.86 11.41 15.83
C LEU A 76 3.28 12.19 17.08
N GLY A 77 3.12 11.59 18.27
CA GLY A 77 3.47 12.20 19.55
C GLY A 77 4.97 12.48 19.65
N GLN A 78 5.32 13.68 20.10
CA GLN A 78 6.70 14.11 20.29
C GLN A 78 6.99 14.22 21.78
N ILE A 79 7.88 13.35 22.29
CA ILE A 79 8.24 13.36 23.70
C ILE A 79 9.57 14.10 23.88
N SER A 80 9.57 15.16 24.70
CA SER A 80 10.77 15.96 24.94
C SER A 80 11.92 15.11 25.49
N GLY A 81 13.11 15.28 24.91
CA GLY A 81 14.31 14.52 25.29
C GLY A 81 14.49 13.17 24.59
N MET A 82 13.53 12.74 23.73
CA MET A 82 13.60 11.48 22.97
C MET A 82 14.17 11.63 21.56
N LYS A 83 14.55 12.85 21.14
CA LYS A 83 15.12 13.14 19.81
C LYS A 83 16.41 12.34 19.59
N ASN A 84 16.45 11.56 18.50
CA ASN A 84 17.59 10.75 18.07
C ASN A 84 18.13 9.81 19.16
N LYS A 85 17.25 9.36 20.08
CA LYS A 85 17.64 8.37 21.10
C LYS A 85 17.76 6.97 20.48
N GLY A 86 18.73 6.22 20.99
CA GLY A 86 18.97 4.85 20.54
C GLY A 86 17.85 3.87 20.89
N VAL A 87 17.97 2.65 20.39
CA VAL A 87 17.02 1.56 20.66
C VAL A 87 16.96 1.22 22.14
N GLY A 88 15.74 0.91 22.64
CA GLY A 88 15.52 0.55 24.02
C GLY A 88 15.71 1.67 25.02
N PHE A 89 15.70 2.94 24.59
CA PHE A 89 15.88 4.08 25.49
C PHE A 89 14.61 4.33 26.32
N PRO A 90 14.74 4.55 27.65
CA PRO A 90 13.59 4.80 28.52
C PRO A 90 12.93 6.16 28.18
N VAL A 91 11.60 6.16 28.18
CA VAL A 91 10.80 7.36 27.91
C VAL A 91 10.83 8.28 29.14
N ARG A 92 11.12 9.54 28.90
CA ARG A 92 11.22 10.54 29.96
C ARG A 92 9.83 10.89 30.50
N GLY A 93 9.59 10.70 31.79
CA GLY A 93 8.32 11.04 32.44
C GLY A 93 7.31 9.87 32.50
N GLU A 94 7.60 8.72 31.91
CA GLU A 94 6.77 7.51 31.97
C GLU A 94 7.58 6.34 32.54
N GLU A 95 7.28 5.92 33.76
CA GLU A 95 7.98 4.78 34.36
C GLU A 95 7.64 3.48 33.62
N GLY A 96 8.68 2.74 33.22
CA GLY A 96 8.53 1.46 32.52
C GLY A 96 8.24 1.56 31.02
N ALA A 97 8.13 2.74 30.45
CA ALA A 97 7.96 2.93 29.01
C ALA A 97 9.33 3.09 28.31
N TYR A 98 9.45 2.44 27.14
CA TYR A 98 10.68 2.45 26.35
C TYR A 98 10.37 2.61 24.87
N TYR A 99 11.22 3.37 24.17
CA TYR A 99 11.21 3.38 22.71
C TYR A 99 11.97 2.16 22.17
N LEU A 100 11.25 1.09 21.80
CA LEU A 100 11.84 -0.19 21.39
C LEU A 100 12.84 -0.05 20.24
N LEU A 101 12.51 0.73 19.21
CA LEU A 101 13.39 1.03 18.08
C LEU A 101 14.02 2.43 18.16
N GLY A 102 13.89 3.11 19.29
CA GLY A 102 14.44 4.45 19.49
C GLY A 102 13.55 5.58 18.98
N GLY A 103 14.06 6.81 19.10
CA GLY A 103 13.40 8.04 18.71
C GLY A 103 13.94 8.63 17.40
N ASP A 104 13.05 9.17 16.57
CA ASP A 104 13.43 9.86 15.32
C ASP A 104 13.95 11.29 15.58
N ASN A 105 14.24 12.01 14.49
CA ASN A 105 14.71 13.40 14.54
C ASN A 105 13.68 14.41 15.09
N LEU A 106 12.41 14.00 15.24
CA LEU A 106 11.33 14.77 15.85
C LEU A 106 10.88 14.19 17.19
N ALA A 107 11.68 13.32 17.81
CA ALA A 107 11.42 12.69 19.09
C ALA A 107 10.17 11.79 19.13
N ARG A 108 9.79 11.18 17.99
CA ARG A 108 8.65 10.27 17.86
C ARG A 108 9.13 8.82 17.93
N ASP A 109 8.28 7.90 18.40
CA ASP A 109 8.60 6.48 18.49
C ASP A 109 8.68 5.82 17.10
N ILE A 110 9.88 5.30 16.76
CA ILE A 110 10.12 4.66 15.46
C ILE A 110 9.31 3.36 15.33
N PHE A 111 9.18 2.56 16.41
CA PHE A 111 8.43 1.30 16.37
C PHE A 111 6.96 1.54 16.01
N SER A 112 6.28 2.42 16.74
CA SER A 112 4.88 2.76 16.48
C SER A 112 4.68 3.36 15.09
N ARG A 113 5.64 4.14 14.60
CA ARG A 113 5.61 4.70 13.24
C ARG A 113 5.75 3.64 12.14
N VAL A 114 6.62 2.65 12.31
CA VAL A 114 6.76 1.53 11.36
C VAL A 114 5.48 0.71 11.31
N VAL A 115 4.92 0.38 12.47
CA VAL A 115 3.65 -0.35 12.58
C VAL A 115 2.51 0.42 11.90
N MET A 116 2.32 1.69 12.24
CA MET A 116 1.25 2.51 11.65
C MET A 116 1.50 2.80 10.16
N GLY A 117 2.77 2.90 9.76
CA GLY A 117 3.18 3.04 8.36
C GLY A 117 2.71 1.88 7.47
N SER A 118 2.61 0.66 8.02
CA SER A 118 2.09 -0.50 7.29
C SER A 118 0.67 -0.27 6.78
N ARG A 119 -0.19 0.36 7.58
CA ARG A 119 -1.58 0.72 7.21
C ARG A 119 -1.61 1.69 6.03
N SER A 120 -0.77 2.72 6.06
CA SER A 120 -0.65 3.69 4.97
C SER A 120 -0.18 3.02 3.67
N VAL A 121 0.84 2.18 3.75
CA VAL A 121 1.38 1.45 2.58
C VAL A 121 0.33 0.51 2.00
N LEU A 122 -0.36 -0.29 2.84
CA LEU A 122 -1.37 -1.24 2.38
C LEU A 122 -2.66 -0.58 1.85
N THR A 123 -2.89 0.67 2.17
CA THR A 123 -4.00 1.43 1.60
C THR A 123 -3.60 2.06 0.27
N ILE A 124 -2.45 2.74 0.23
CA ILE A 124 -2.01 3.52 -0.92
C ILE A 124 -1.48 2.63 -2.05
N ALA A 125 -0.63 1.64 -1.73
CA ALA A 125 0.03 0.85 -2.76
C ALA A 125 -0.93 -0.03 -3.60
N PRO A 126 -1.90 -0.78 -3.02
CA PRO A 126 -2.88 -1.50 -3.82
C PRO A 126 -3.77 -0.57 -4.64
N ALA A 127 -4.23 0.56 -4.07
CA ALA A 127 -5.03 1.53 -4.79
C ALA A 127 -4.27 2.11 -5.99
N ALA A 128 -3.01 2.51 -5.78
CA ALA A 128 -2.15 3.01 -6.86
C ALA A 128 -1.88 1.93 -7.92
N THR A 129 -1.68 0.67 -7.51
CA THR A 129 -1.45 -0.45 -8.43
C THR A 129 -2.69 -0.70 -9.30
N VAL A 130 -3.87 -0.81 -8.69
CA VAL A 130 -5.13 -1.00 -9.43
C VAL A 130 -5.34 0.15 -10.42
N PHE A 131 -5.11 1.37 -9.99
CA PHE A 131 -5.20 2.55 -10.84
C PHE A 131 -4.21 2.51 -12.02
N ALA A 132 -2.95 2.16 -11.76
CA ALA A 132 -1.93 2.02 -12.80
C ALA A 132 -2.31 0.95 -13.83
N PHE A 133 -2.86 -0.20 -13.38
CA PHE A 133 -3.37 -1.23 -14.29
C PHE A 133 -4.56 -0.74 -15.12
N MET A 134 -5.49 0.01 -14.52
CA MET A 134 -6.62 0.58 -15.27
C MET A 134 -6.13 1.50 -16.40
N VAL A 135 -5.19 2.40 -16.11
CA VAL A 135 -4.58 3.28 -17.12
C VAL A 135 -3.82 2.47 -18.17
N GLY A 136 -2.97 1.54 -17.73
CA GLY A 136 -2.18 0.69 -18.62
C GLY A 136 -3.02 -0.14 -19.58
N ILE A 137 -4.10 -0.74 -19.10
CA ILE A 137 -5.02 -1.56 -19.92
C ILE A 137 -5.78 -0.66 -20.90
N THR A 138 -6.33 0.47 -20.47
CA THR A 138 -7.12 1.36 -21.34
C THR A 138 -6.31 1.98 -22.46
N LEU A 139 -5.02 2.23 -22.24
CA LEU A 139 -4.11 2.76 -23.27
C LEU A 139 -3.41 1.64 -24.05
N GLY A 140 -2.91 0.62 -23.36
CA GLY A 140 -2.08 -0.42 -23.96
C GLY A 140 -2.84 -1.40 -24.86
N LEU A 141 -4.07 -1.82 -24.47
CA LEU A 141 -4.83 -2.75 -25.29
C LEU A 141 -5.18 -2.18 -26.67
N PRO A 142 -5.72 -0.95 -26.82
CA PRO A 142 -5.99 -0.39 -28.13
C PRO A 142 -4.72 -0.14 -28.96
N ALA A 143 -3.61 0.26 -28.31
CA ALA A 143 -2.33 0.46 -28.97
C ALA A 143 -1.77 -0.86 -29.53
N GLY A 144 -1.79 -1.92 -28.72
CA GLY A 144 -1.32 -3.23 -29.15
C GLY A 144 -2.22 -3.92 -30.17
N TYR A 145 -3.54 -3.65 -30.14
CA TYR A 145 -4.48 -4.22 -31.13
C TYR A 145 -4.43 -3.51 -32.48
N ARG A 146 -4.26 -2.18 -32.47
CA ARG A 146 -4.10 -1.36 -33.67
C ARG A 146 -2.68 -0.80 -33.72
N SER A 147 -1.77 -1.59 -34.26
CA SER A 147 -0.42 -1.11 -34.60
C SER A 147 -0.52 0.07 -35.56
N GLY A 148 0.26 1.13 -35.32
CA GLY A 148 0.28 2.33 -36.17
C GLY A 148 0.46 3.62 -35.37
N THR A 149 -0.16 4.71 -35.83
CA THR A 149 0.03 6.05 -35.25
C THR A 149 -0.29 6.12 -33.74
N LEU A 150 -1.35 5.41 -33.30
CA LEU A 150 -1.73 5.37 -31.89
C LEU A 150 -0.63 4.75 -31.02
N ASP A 151 -0.13 3.60 -31.44
CA ASP A 151 0.96 2.92 -30.74
C ASP A 151 2.24 3.77 -30.72
N THR A 152 2.60 4.38 -31.86
CA THR A 152 3.77 5.26 -31.94
C THR A 152 3.65 6.46 -30.99
N VAL A 153 2.49 7.11 -30.95
CA VAL A 153 2.27 8.28 -30.09
C VAL A 153 2.29 7.88 -28.61
N LEU A 154 1.61 6.79 -28.22
CA LEU A 154 1.59 6.34 -26.83
C LEU A 154 2.96 5.83 -26.37
N SER A 155 3.69 5.15 -27.23
CA SER A 155 5.06 4.71 -26.94
C SER A 155 6.00 5.90 -26.78
N PHE A 156 5.88 6.93 -27.64
CA PHE A 156 6.65 8.17 -27.51
C PHE A 156 6.35 8.89 -26.19
N LEU A 157 5.07 9.06 -25.83
CA LEU A 157 4.68 9.69 -24.56
C LEU A 157 5.16 8.90 -23.34
N SER A 158 5.05 7.58 -23.38
CA SER A 158 5.56 6.71 -22.32
C SER A 158 7.07 6.86 -22.14
N ASN A 159 7.81 6.84 -23.23
CA ASN A 159 9.26 7.04 -23.20
C ASN A 159 9.63 8.45 -22.71
N LEU A 160 8.88 9.46 -23.08
CA LEU A 160 9.07 10.84 -22.61
C LEU A 160 8.89 10.93 -21.08
N VAL A 161 7.83 10.32 -20.54
CA VAL A 161 7.60 10.29 -19.08
C VAL A 161 8.70 9.49 -18.37
N LEU A 162 9.12 8.35 -18.93
CA LEU A 162 10.17 7.52 -18.35
C LEU A 162 11.57 8.15 -18.45
N ALA A 163 11.78 9.10 -19.36
CA ALA A 163 13.03 9.85 -19.47
C ALA A 163 13.26 10.80 -18.27
N PHE A 164 12.16 11.20 -17.59
CA PHE A 164 12.29 11.99 -16.37
C PHE A 164 12.53 11.09 -15.15
N PRO A 165 13.50 11.42 -14.27
CA PRO A 165 13.59 10.76 -12.98
C PRO A 165 12.28 10.93 -12.23
N VAL A 166 11.59 9.81 -11.91
CA VAL A 166 10.26 9.79 -11.29
C VAL A 166 10.21 10.65 -10.01
N ILE A 167 11.30 10.62 -9.23
CA ILE A 167 11.40 11.39 -7.99
C ILE A 167 11.38 12.91 -8.25
N LEU A 168 12.03 13.38 -9.33
CA LEU A 168 12.02 14.80 -9.70
C LEU A 168 10.65 15.24 -10.19
N LEU A 169 9.97 14.41 -10.98
CA LEU A 169 8.60 14.66 -11.41
C LEU A 169 7.65 14.78 -10.21
N PHE A 170 7.81 13.87 -9.23
CA PHE A 170 7.02 13.91 -8.00
C PHE A 170 7.28 15.20 -7.20
N PHE A 171 8.56 15.56 -6.99
CA PHE A 171 8.90 16.80 -6.30
C PHE A 171 8.34 18.03 -7.02
N LEU A 172 8.42 18.08 -8.34
CA LEU A 172 7.86 19.16 -9.13
C LEU A 172 6.35 19.30 -8.88
N LEU A 173 5.59 18.19 -8.90
CA LEU A 173 4.13 18.20 -8.69
C LEU A 173 3.72 18.59 -7.26
N VAL A 174 4.58 18.39 -6.28
CA VAL A 174 4.28 18.69 -4.85
C VAL A 174 4.76 20.08 -4.45
N THR A 175 5.58 20.77 -5.27
CA THR A 175 6.04 22.13 -4.95
C THR A 175 4.86 23.10 -4.78
N PRO A 176 4.94 24.05 -3.82
CA PRO A 176 3.86 24.99 -3.57
C PRO A 176 3.48 25.80 -4.80
N GLU A 177 4.46 26.17 -5.63
CA GLU A 177 4.29 26.95 -6.84
C GLU A 177 3.43 26.21 -7.86
N ILE A 178 3.72 24.95 -8.14
CA ILE A 178 2.94 24.11 -9.07
C ILE A 178 1.57 23.76 -8.48
N ARG A 179 1.52 23.48 -7.17
CA ARG A 179 0.27 23.18 -6.48
C ARG A 179 -0.73 24.35 -6.55
N SER A 180 -0.24 25.57 -6.46
CA SER A 180 -1.09 26.79 -6.55
C SER A 180 -1.64 27.05 -7.95
N THR A 181 -1.02 26.51 -9.01
CA THR A 181 -1.48 26.66 -10.40
C THR A 181 -2.70 25.79 -10.76
N GLY A 182 -3.08 24.84 -9.87
CA GLY A 182 -4.15 23.87 -10.15
C GLY A 182 -3.75 22.72 -11.08
N VAL A 183 -2.53 22.70 -11.62
CA VAL A 183 -2.04 21.62 -12.51
C VAL A 183 -2.25 20.23 -11.92
N PRO A 184 -1.97 19.96 -10.63
CA PRO A 184 -2.21 18.65 -10.04
C PRO A 184 -3.68 18.21 -10.08
N ILE A 185 -4.62 19.17 -9.94
CA ILE A 185 -6.06 18.90 -9.99
C ILE A 185 -6.48 18.53 -11.42
N TYR A 186 -6.01 19.27 -12.42
CA TYR A 186 -6.30 18.94 -13.82
C TYR A 186 -5.69 17.59 -14.22
N LEU A 187 -4.46 17.31 -13.79
CA LEU A 187 -3.83 16.02 -14.03
C LEU A 187 -4.61 14.89 -13.37
N ALA A 188 -5.03 15.05 -12.12
CA ALA A 188 -5.88 14.08 -11.42
C ALA A 188 -7.21 13.88 -12.17
N ALA A 189 -7.88 14.95 -12.61
CA ALA A 189 -9.13 14.86 -13.38
C ALA A 189 -8.94 14.06 -14.68
N VAL A 190 -7.88 14.32 -15.43
CA VAL A 190 -7.54 13.55 -16.64
C VAL A 190 -7.29 12.08 -16.32
N LEU A 191 -6.54 11.80 -15.27
CA LEU A 191 -6.25 10.44 -14.84
C LEU A 191 -7.51 9.67 -14.40
N PHE A 192 -8.47 10.34 -13.76
CA PHE A 192 -9.75 9.73 -13.37
C PHE A 192 -10.66 9.36 -14.55
N LEU A 193 -10.43 9.91 -15.76
CA LEU A 193 -11.13 9.47 -16.96
C LEU A 193 -10.82 8.01 -17.34
N PHE A 194 -9.63 7.51 -17.05
CA PHE A 194 -9.24 6.15 -17.44
C PHE A 194 -10.06 5.06 -16.75
N PRO A 195 -10.27 5.07 -15.42
CA PRO A 195 -11.19 4.15 -14.75
C PRO A 195 -12.59 4.20 -15.34
N ILE A 196 -13.12 5.39 -15.60
CA ILE A 196 -14.45 5.57 -16.20
C ILE A 196 -14.52 4.89 -17.56
N ILE A 197 -13.56 5.19 -18.45
CA ILE A 197 -13.48 4.57 -19.80
C ILE A 197 -13.39 3.04 -19.69
N LEU A 198 -12.53 2.52 -18.80
CA LEU A 198 -12.37 1.09 -18.61
C LEU A 198 -13.68 0.43 -18.21
N PHE A 199 -14.36 0.94 -17.19
CA PHE A 199 -15.63 0.37 -16.71
C PHE A 199 -16.75 0.48 -17.75
N VAL A 200 -16.84 1.60 -18.48
CA VAL A 200 -17.80 1.76 -19.56
C VAL A 200 -17.58 0.68 -20.64
N VAL A 201 -16.34 0.49 -21.08
CA VAL A 201 -16.00 -0.51 -22.10
C VAL A 201 -16.28 -1.94 -21.59
N LEU A 202 -15.90 -2.25 -20.33
CA LEU A 202 -16.16 -3.53 -19.72
C LEU A 202 -17.67 -3.85 -19.62
N PHE A 203 -18.48 -2.89 -19.18
CA PHE A 203 -19.92 -3.09 -19.05
C PHE A 203 -20.62 -3.16 -20.40
N GLN A 204 -20.17 -2.38 -21.38
CA GLN A 204 -20.65 -2.52 -22.76
C GLN A 204 -20.35 -3.89 -23.36
N SER A 205 -19.14 -4.38 -23.17
CA SER A 205 -18.72 -5.71 -23.65
C SER A 205 -19.44 -6.84 -22.90
N ARG A 206 -19.46 -6.79 -21.57
CA ARG A 206 -20.03 -7.86 -20.73
C ARG A 206 -21.53 -8.01 -20.87
N PHE A 207 -22.25 -6.91 -21.02
CA PHE A 207 -23.71 -6.90 -21.10
C PHE A 207 -24.23 -6.57 -22.51
N TYR A 208 -23.46 -6.91 -23.54
CA TYR A 208 -23.83 -6.63 -24.94
C TYR A 208 -25.22 -7.18 -25.30
N THR A 209 -25.55 -8.38 -24.82
CA THR A 209 -26.83 -9.06 -25.08
C THR A 209 -27.96 -8.62 -24.13
N GLN A 210 -27.67 -7.83 -23.10
CA GLN A 210 -28.63 -7.38 -22.07
C GLN A 210 -28.65 -5.85 -21.97
N PRO A 211 -29.31 -5.14 -22.92
CA PRO A 211 -29.21 -3.69 -23.06
C PRO A 211 -29.68 -2.91 -21.82
N VAL A 212 -30.68 -3.42 -21.09
CA VAL A 212 -31.16 -2.77 -19.87
C VAL A 212 -30.08 -2.76 -18.78
N LYS A 213 -29.49 -3.91 -18.48
CA LYS A 213 -28.41 -4.02 -17.48
C LYS A 213 -27.20 -3.18 -17.90
N ARG A 214 -26.80 -3.30 -19.16
CA ARG A 214 -25.69 -2.49 -19.72
C ARG A 214 -25.90 -1.00 -19.46
N ASN A 215 -27.06 -0.47 -19.82
CA ASN A 215 -27.33 0.96 -19.69
C ASN A 215 -27.36 1.41 -18.22
N ILE A 216 -27.88 0.58 -17.31
CA ILE A 216 -27.86 0.87 -15.87
C ILE A 216 -26.42 0.95 -15.35
N TYR A 217 -25.57 -0.04 -15.63
CA TYR A 217 -24.20 -0.06 -15.15
C TYR A 217 -23.34 1.06 -15.75
N VAL A 218 -23.53 1.35 -17.06
CA VAL A 218 -22.84 2.48 -17.71
C VAL A 218 -23.30 3.80 -17.10
N ALA A 219 -24.59 4.00 -16.86
CA ALA A 219 -25.11 5.21 -16.23
C ALA A 219 -24.55 5.39 -14.80
N ILE A 220 -24.49 4.33 -14.00
CA ILE A 220 -23.87 4.36 -12.66
C ILE A 220 -22.41 4.78 -12.75
N THR A 221 -21.65 4.23 -13.71
CA THR A 221 -20.23 4.57 -13.88
C THR A 221 -20.00 6.04 -14.30
N LEU A 222 -20.95 6.64 -15.00
CA LEU A 222 -20.84 8.03 -15.44
C LEU A 222 -21.29 9.04 -14.36
N VAL A 223 -22.04 8.59 -13.35
CA VAL A 223 -22.56 9.44 -12.26
C VAL A 223 -21.62 9.43 -11.04
N LEU A 224 -20.84 8.35 -10.84
CA LEU A 224 -19.81 8.22 -9.80
C LEU A 224 -18.53 8.97 -10.19
#